data_7c3712bf325282ffcf69f45a68e4abfe
#
_entry.id   7c3712bf325282ffcf69f45a68e4abfe
#
_cell.length_a   1.000
_cell.length_b   1.000
_cell.length_c   1.000
_cell.angle_alpha   90.00
_cell.angle_beta   90.00
_cell.angle_gamma   90.00
#
_symmetry.space_group_name_H-M   'P 1'
#
loop_
_entity.id
_entity.type
_entity.pdbx_description
1 polymer ?
#
loop_
_entity_poly.entity_id
_entity_poly.type
_entity_poly.pdbx_seq_one_letter_code
_entity_poly.pdbx_strand_id
1 'polypeptide(L)'
;GCHVHFLSRLPSPKIIMQALSEVKPKIVIAVPLVIEKIYKSKVKPVLEKEGIKFLMKVPGLDQIVLNKVRTELINAFGGEFIEVIIGGAAFNKEVEAFFKRMNFPFTVGYGMTECAPIITYDDWKDEKLYSCGKAAPNMEVRIDSSDPSKVPGEIQVKGAIVVLGYYKNGDAT
;
A
#
# COMPACT_ATOMS: atom_id res chain seq x y z
N GLY A 1 -5.43 4.58 -22.23
CA GLY A 1 -4.67 3.41 -21.78
C GLY A 1 -3.47 3.84 -20.96
N CYS A 2 -2.98 2.95 -20.10
CA CYS A 2 -1.78 3.18 -19.31
C CYS A 2 -0.60 2.39 -19.90
N HIS A 3 0.59 2.98 -19.88
CA HIS A 3 1.82 2.22 -20.09
C HIS A 3 2.14 1.47 -18.78
N VAL A 4 2.30 0.14 -18.86
CA VAL A 4 2.65 -0.71 -17.73
C VAL A 4 4.11 -1.16 -17.89
N HIS A 5 4.93 -0.90 -16.86
CA HIS A 5 6.32 -1.31 -16.82
C HIS A 5 6.49 -2.43 -15.81
N PHE A 6 7.09 -3.53 -16.24
CA PHE A 6 7.39 -4.67 -15.39
C PHE A 6 8.89 -4.77 -15.13
N LEU A 7 9.25 -5.11 -13.90
CA LEU A 7 10.64 -5.45 -13.60
C LEU A 7 10.96 -6.85 -14.13
N SER A 8 11.93 -6.95 -15.02
CA SER A 8 12.40 -8.23 -15.59
C SER A 8 13.38 -9.00 -14.69
N ARG A 9 13.80 -8.40 -13.57
CA ARG A 9 14.76 -8.96 -12.60
C ARG A 9 14.12 -9.09 -11.23
N LEU A 10 14.68 -10.00 -10.41
CA LEU A 10 14.26 -10.12 -9.00
C LEU A 10 14.37 -8.76 -8.30
N PRO A 11 13.28 -8.31 -7.64
CA PRO A 11 13.20 -6.98 -7.07
C PRO A 11 14.09 -6.85 -5.84
N SER A 12 15.28 -6.27 -6.00
CA SER A 12 16.06 -5.75 -4.88
C SER A 12 15.76 -4.25 -4.68
N PRO A 13 15.95 -3.68 -3.48
CA PRO A 13 15.75 -2.25 -3.26
C PRO A 13 16.50 -1.37 -4.27
N LYS A 14 17.72 -1.74 -4.63
CA LYS A 14 18.53 -1.00 -5.61
C LYS A 14 17.92 -1.03 -7.01
N ILE A 15 17.51 -2.21 -7.48
CA ILE A 15 16.89 -2.37 -8.81
C ILE A 15 15.56 -1.62 -8.88
N ILE A 16 14.74 -1.72 -7.82
CA ILE A 16 13.47 -1.02 -7.75
C ILE A 16 13.68 0.50 -7.80
N MET A 17 14.59 1.03 -7.00
CA MET A 17 14.87 2.47 -6.95
C MET A 17 15.39 2.99 -8.29
N GLN A 18 16.27 2.23 -8.95
CA GLN A 18 16.76 2.57 -10.28
C GLN A 18 15.59 2.61 -11.29
N ALA A 19 14.77 1.57 -11.34
CA ALA A 19 13.62 1.51 -12.26
C ALA A 19 12.63 2.65 -12.02
N LEU A 20 12.33 2.98 -10.75
CA LEU A 20 11.44 4.08 -10.40
C LEU A 20 12.01 5.44 -10.84
N SER A 21 13.31 5.67 -10.71
CA SER A 21 13.96 6.91 -11.15
C SER A 21 14.01 7.05 -12.68
N GLU A 22 14.13 5.95 -13.40
CA GLU A 22 14.16 5.95 -14.88
C GLU A 22 12.75 6.09 -15.47
N VAL A 23 11.78 5.35 -14.94
CA VAL A 23 10.40 5.29 -15.48
C VAL A 23 9.55 6.46 -14.99
N LYS A 24 9.79 6.97 -13.78
CA LYS A 24 8.99 8.01 -13.11
C LYS A 24 7.49 7.71 -13.16
N PRO A 25 7.05 6.58 -12.61
CA PRO A 25 5.67 6.13 -12.75
C PRO A 25 4.70 7.07 -12.04
N LYS A 26 3.47 7.19 -12.55
CA LYS A 26 2.39 7.93 -11.89
C LYS A 26 1.74 7.09 -10.79
N ILE A 27 1.61 5.79 -11.00
CA ILE A 27 1.05 4.83 -10.03
C ILE A 27 2.06 3.70 -9.85
N VAL A 28 2.29 3.35 -8.60
CA VAL A 28 3.13 2.21 -8.21
C VAL A 28 2.26 1.18 -7.52
N ILE A 29 2.24 -0.06 -8.01
CA ILE A 29 1.57 -1.17 -7.36
C ILE A 29 2.66 -2.07 -6.77
N ALA A 30 2.61 -2.30 -5.47
CA ALA A 30 3.64 -3.05 -4.77
C ALA A 30 3.08 -3.92 -3.65
N VAL A 31 3.80 -5.00 -3.35
CA VAL A 31 3.53 -5.79 -2.15
C VAL A 31 4.15 -5.11 -0.92
N PRO A 32 3.57 -5.30 0.28
CA PRO A 32 4.05 -4.70 1.54
C PRO A 32 5.56 -4.84 1.76
N LEU A 33 6.09 -6.04 1.53
CA LEU A 33 7.50 -6.34 1.74
C LEU A 33 8.46 -5.40 0.99
N VAL A 34 8.10 -4.98 -0.23
CA VAL A 34 8.90 -4.04 -1.03
C VAL A 34 8.92 -2.67 -0.37
N ILE A 35 7.76 -2.17 0.02
CA ILE A 35 7.61 -0.85 0.65
C ILE A 35 8.30 -0.82 2.02
N GLU A 36 8.14 -1.87 2.81
CA GLU A 36 8.80 -2.02 4.11
C GLU A 36 10.34 -2.07 3.99
N LYS A 37 10.87 -2.73 2.95
CA LYS A 37 12.31 -2.72 2.68
C LYS A 37 12.80 -1.32 2.31
N ILE A 38 12.05 -0.58 1.50
CA ILE A 38 12.38 0.81 1.18
C ILE A 38 12.35 1.66 2.46
N TYR A 39 11.31 1.54 3.28
CA TYR A 39 11.20 2.22 4.57
C TYR A 39 12.42 1.91 5.47
N LYS A 40 12.74 0.64 5.67
CA LYS A 40 13.88 0.20 6.50
C LYS A 40 15.23 0.70 5.98
N SER A 41 15.40 0.77 4.65
CA SER A 41 16.68 1.17 4.04
C SER A 41 16.87 2.68 3.87
N LYS A 42 15.79 3.43 3.67
CA LYS A 42 15.85 4.87 3.35
C LYS A 42 15.34 5.77 4.46
N VAL A 43 14.27 5.39 5.13
CA VAL A 43 13.59 6.23 6.11
C VAL A 43 14.13 6.00 7.52
N LYS A 44 14.14 4.74 7.97
CA LYS A 44 14.52 4.38 9.33
C LYS A 44 15.91 4.90 9.74
N PRO A 45 16.98 4.77 8.92
CA PRO A 45 18.31 5.28 9.30
C PRO A 45 18.38 6.80 9.46
N VAL A 46 17.49 7.53 8.75
CA VAL A 46 17.39 9.00 8.92
C VAL A 46 16.75 9.33 10.26
N LEU A 47 15.65 8.65 10.60
CA LEU A 47 14.93 8.85 11.84
C LEU A 47 15.74 8.44 13.09
N GLU A 48 16.65 7.50 12.95
CA GLU A 48 17.49 7.00 14.06
C GLU A 48 18.65 7.93 14.44
N LYS A 49 18.96 8.96 13.63
CA LYS A 49 19.98 9.97 13.98
C LYS A 49 19.55 10.76 15.20
N GLU A 50 20.45 10.90 16.21
CA GLU A 50 20.13 11.53 17.50
C GLU A 50 19.52 12.94 17.37
N GLY A 51 20.07 13.79 16.49
CA GLY A 51 19.51 15.10 16.23
C GLY A 51 18.09 15.06 15.65
N ILE A 52 17.79 14.09 14.78
CA ILE A 52 16.47 13.90 14.20
C ILE A 52 15.50 13.35 15.26
N LYS A 53 15.91 12.40 16.08
CA LYS A 53 15.09 11.91 17.21
C LYS A 53 14.68 13.03 18.16
N PHE A 54 15.59 13.97 18.43
CA PHE A 54 15.27 15.14 19.24
C PHE A 54 14.22 16.02 18.55
N LEU A 55 14.43 16.38 17.27
CA LEU A 55 13.50 17.18 16.50
C LEU A 55 12.10 16.55 16.39
N MET A 56 12.03 15.23 16.29
CA MET A 56 10.76 14.48 16.22
C MET A 56 9.94 14.53 17.51
N LYS A 57 10.57 14.93 18.65
CA LYS A 57 9.88 15.11 19.95
C LYS A 57 9.37 16.54 20.18
N VAL A 58 9.81 17.51 19.35
CA VAL A 58 9.44 18.92 19.51
C VAL A 58 8.27 19.23 18.58
N PRO A 59 7.10 19.64 19.12
CA PRO A 59 5.94 20.00 18.30
C PRO A 59 6.28 21.07 17.26
N GLY A 60 5.87 20.83 16.02
CA GLY A 60 6.15 21.70 14.87
C GLY A 60 7.47 21.40 14.15
N LEU A 61 8.54 21.03 14.85
CA LEU A 61 9.80 20.61 14.22
C LEU A 61 9.69 19.18 13.65
N ASP A 62 8.91 18.32 14.29
CA ASP A 62 8.57 16.99 13.77
C ASP A 62 7.97 17.06 12.37
N GLN A 63 7.07 18.02 12.11
CA GLN A 63 6.45 18.20 10.81
C GLN A 63 7.44 18.60 9.73
N ILE A 64 8.44 19.41 10.07
CA ILE A 64 9.52 19.78 9.13
C ILE A 64 10.33 18.54 8.74
N VAL A 65 10.68 17.70 9.71
CA VAL A 65 11.39 16.43 9.45
C VAL A 65 10.55 15.50 8.59
N LEU A 66 9.26 15.32 8.93
CA LEU A 66 8.33 14.46 8.19
C LEU A 66 8.18 14.93 6.74
N ASN A 67 8.02 16.23 6.50
CA ASN A 67 7.91 16.79 5.16
C ASN A 67 9.19 16.57 4.35
N LYS A 68 10.36 16.72 4.96
CA LYS A 68 11.63 16.43 4.29
C LYS A 68 11.74 14.95 3.91
N VAL A 69 11.46 14.05 4.84
CA VAL A 69 11.49 12.60 4.59
C VAL A 69 10.49 12.22 3.50
N ARG A 70 9.27 12.80 3.55
CA ARG A 70 8.25 12.61 2.51
C ARG A 70 8.77 13.03 1.13
N THR A 71 9.35 14.22 1.01
CA THR A 71 9.87 14.74 -0.25
C THR A 71 11.00 13.87 -0.79
N GLU A 72 11.93 13.46 0.06
CA GLU A 72 13.02 12.56 -0.33
C GLU A 72 12.50 11.20 -0.80
N LEU A 73 11.46 10.67 -0.14
CA LEU A 73 10.85 9.41 -0.52
C LEU A 73 10.09 9.55 -1.86
N ILE A 74 9.33 10.62 -2.07
CA ILE A 74 8.67 10.92 -3.34
C ILE A 74 9.69 11.02 -4.48
N ASN A 75 10.78 11.73 -4.28
CA ASN A 75 11.86 11.84 -5.27
C ASN A 75 12.48 10.47 -5.56
N ALA A 76 12.64 9.65 -4.55
CA ALA A 76 13.15 8.29 -4.70
C ALA A 76 12.21 7.37 -5.51
N PHE A 77 10.90 7.66 -5.53
CA PHE A 77 9.92 7.01 -6.40
C PHE A 77 9.83 7.64 -7.81
N GLY A 78 10.74 8.56 -8.16
CA GLY A 78 10.80 9.21 -9.47
C GLY A 78 10.24 10.64 -9.48
N GLY A 79 9.70 11.12 -8.37
CA GLY A 79 9.27 12.51 -8.16
C GLY A 79 7.90 12.87 -8.77
N GLU A 80 7.33 12.02 -9.60
CA GLU A 80 6.12 12.33 -10.36
C GLU A 80 4.92 11.43 -10.03
N PHE A 81 5.04 10.55 -9.07
CA PHE A 81 3.95 9.62 -8.75
C PHE A 81 2.80 10.26 -7.97
N ILE A 82 1.60 9.76 -8.19
CA ILE A 82 0.36 10.21 -7.56
C ILE A 82 0.13 9.41 -6.28
N GLU A 83 0.28 8.09 -6.37
CA GLU A 83 0.09 7.19 -5.23
C GLU A 83 0.80 5.85 -5.39
N VAL A 84 0.98 5.20 -4.27
CA VAL A 84 1.41 3.80 -4.17
C VAL A 84 0.24 2.95 -3.67
N ILE A 85 -0.15 1.93 -4.43
CA ILE A 85 -1.17 0.96 -4.06
C ILE A 85 -0.47 -0.27 -3.48
N ILE A 86 -0.77 -0.58 -2.22
CA ILE A 86 -0.16 -1.67 -1.47
C ILE A 86 -1.19 -2.78 -1.29
N GLY A 87 -0.86 -4.00 -1.72
CA GLY A 87 -1.78 -5.11 -1.61
C GLY A 87 -1.09 -6.48 -1.70
N GLY A 88 -1.88 -7.55 -1.58
CA GLY A 88 -1.40 -8.94 -1.66
C GLY A 88 -0.90 -9.55 -0.35
N ALA A 89 -0.74 -8.76 0.71
CA ALA A 89 -0.45 -9.21 2.07
C ALA A 89 -0.78 -8.10 3.09
N ALA A 90 -0.81 -8.43 4.38
CA ALA A 90 -0.99 -7.45 5.43
C ALA A 90 0.18 -6.46 5.48
N PHE A 91 -0.13 -5.17 5.53
CA PHE A 91 0.87 -4.12 5.64
C PHE A 91 1.27 -3.91 7.11
N ASN A 92 2.55 -3.62 7.35
CA ASN A 92 3.05 -3.40 8.70
C ASN A 92 2.43 -2.14 9.31
N LYS A 93 1.75 -2.30 10.46
CA LYS A 93 1.00 -1.22 11.12
C LYS A 93 1.84 -0.01 11.52
N GLU A 94 3.10 -0.20 11.90
CA GLU A 94 4.00 0.90 12.27
C GLU A 94 4.39 1.72 11.02
N VAL A 95 4.67 1.04 9.92
CA VAL A 95 5.03 1.69 8.66
C VAL A 95 3.82 2.42 8.09
N GLU A 96 2.64 1.82 8.13
CA GLU A 96 1.38 2.42 7.72
C GLU A 96 1.08 3.69 8.50
N ALA A 97 1.13 3.62 9.85
CA ALA A 97 0.92 4.77 10.72
C ALA A 97 1.94 5.89 10.46
N PHE A 98 3.20 5.52 10.21
CA PHE A 98 4.24 6.49 9.87
C PHE A 98 3.97 7.17 8.52
N PHE A 99 3.59 6.41 7.50
CA PHE A 99 3.24 6.95 6.18
C PHE A 99 2.05 7.90 6.27
N LYS A 100 1.01 7.53 7.03
CA LYS A 100 -0.14 8.41 7.28
C LYS A 100 0.28 9.70 7.99
N ARG A 101 1.11 9.60 9.04
CA ARG A 101 1.61 10.77 9.79
C ARG A 101 2.39 11.74 8.92
N MET A 102 3.20 11.26 7.96
CA MET A 102 3.94 12.14 7.04
C MET A 102 3.13 12.52 5.80
N ASN A 103 1.84 12.16 5.74
CA ASN A 103 0.96 12.39 4.59
C ASN A 103 1.56 11.88 3.27
N PHE A 104 2.17 10.70 3.29
CA PHE A 104 2.69 10.04 2.09
C PHE A 104 1.53 9.50 1.28
N PRO A 105 1.51 9.65 -0.07
CA PRO A 105 0.39 9.20 -0.89
C PRO A 105 0.43 7.68 -1.10
N PHE A 106 -0.27 6.95 -0.26
CA PHE A 106 -0.43 5.51 -0.35
C PHE A 106 -1.86 5.10 -0.04
N THR A 107 -2.25 3.95 -0.51
CA THR A 107 -3.47 3.26 -0.11
C THR A 107 -3.22 1.77 0.04
N VAL A 108 -4.00 1.13 0.89
CA VAL A 108 -3.98 -0.33 1.06
C VAL A 108 -5.24 -0.91 0.42
N GLY A 109 -5.06 -1.79 -0.55
CA GLY A 109 -6.15 -2.51 -1.18
C GLY A 109 -6.21 -3.96 -0.72
N TYR A 110 -7.41 -4.53 -0.70
CA TYR A 110 -7.63 -5.95 -0.45
C TYR A 110 -8.23 -6.62 -1.68
N GLY A 111 -7.77 -7.85 -1.89
CA GLY A 111 -8.28 -8.67 -2.97
C GLY A 111 -7.67 -10.06 -3.01
N MET A 112 -8.13 -10.85 -3.96
CA MET A 112 -7.67 -12.21 -4.21
C MET A 112 -7.79 -12.55 -5.69
N THR A 113 -7.03 -13.55 -6.14
CA THR A 113 -7.01 -13.99 -7.54
C THR A 113 -8.40 -14.35 -8.05
N GLU A 114 -9.23 -14.94 -7.21
CA GLU A 114 -10.61 -15.34 -7.49
C GLU A 114 -11.56 -14.16 -7.72
N CYS A 115 -11.10 -12.93 -7.48
CA CYS A 115 -11.86 -11.69 -7.68
C CYS A 115 -11.18 -10.69 -8.63
N ALA A 116 -10.27 -11.11 -9.48
CA ALA A 116 -9.63 -10.45 -10.62
C ALA A 116 -8.97 -9.06 -10.41
N PRO A 117 -8.15 -8.78 -9.44
CA PRO A 117 -8.02 -9.29 -8.08
C PRO A 117 -8.62 -8.35 -7.01
N ILE A 118 -9.02 -7.08 -7.34
CA ILE A 118 -9.31 -6.03 -6.35
C ILE A 118 -10.75 -6.09 -5.88
N ILE A 119 -10.94 -6.28 -4.58
CA ILE A 119 -12.25 -6.28 -3.91
C ILE A 119 -12.53 -4.94 -3.24
N THR A 120 -11.55 -4.40 -2.51
CA THR A 120 -11.69 -3.11 -1.84
C THR A 120 -10.50 -2.20 -2.11
N TYR A 121 -10.78 -0.89 -2.13
CA TYR A 121 -9.81 0.15 -2.42
C TYR A 121 -10.37 1.51 -2.05
N ASP A 122 -9.54 2.46 -1.65
CA ASP A 122 -9.89 3.87 -1.51
C ASP A 122 -8.84 4.76 -2.20
N ASP A 123 -9.21 6.00 -2.53
CA ASP A 123 -8.23 7.04 -2.87
C ASP A 123 -7.33 7.30 -1.64
N TRP A 124 -6.06 7.51 -1.86
CA TRP A 124 -5.10 7.74 -0.77
C TRP A 124 -5.47 8.92 0.15
N LYS A 125 -6.26 9.87 -0.32
CA LYS A 125 -6.76 11.02 0.46
C LYS A 125 -7.82 10.59 1.47
N ASP A 126 -8.65 9.61 1.09
CA ASP A 126 -9.75 9.09 1.91
C ASP A 126 -9.34 7.86 2.74
N GLU A 127 -8.14 7.34 2.49
CA GLU A 127 -7.60 6.16 3.15
C GLU A 127 -7.61 6.31 4.68
N LYS A 128 -8.10 5.29 5.37
CA LYS A 128 -8.17 5.21 6.83
C LYS A 128 -7.16 4.18 7.33
N LEU A 129 -6.45 4.52 8.39
CA LEU A 129 -5.48 3.62 9.03
C LEU A 129 -6.09 2.25 9.33
N TYR A 130 -5.37 1.22 8.91
CA TYR A 130 -5.70 -0.20 9.12
C TYR A 130 -6.97 -0.65 8.40
N SER A 131 -7.40 0.11 7.42
CA SER A 131 -8.49 -0.23 6.51
C SER A 131 -7.93 -0.63 5.16
N CYS A 132 -8.63 -1.49 4.45
CA CYS A 132 -8.35 -1.81 3.05
C CYS A 132 -9.32 -1.09 2.10
N GLY A 133 -9.94 -0.02 2.54
CA GLY A 133 -10.84 0.79 1.73
C GLY A 133 -12.27 0.26 1.64
N LYS A 134 -13.03 0.85 0.74
CA LYS A 134 -14.43 0.52 0.44
C LYS A 134 -14.51 -0.53 -0.68
N ALA A 135 -15.65 -1.21 -0.76
CA ALA A 135 -15.92 -2.11 -1.89
C ALA A 135 -15.73 -1.39 -3.23
N ALA A 136 -15.03 -2.04 -4.14
CA ALA A 136 -14.84 -1.54 -5.49
C ALA A 136 -16.18 -1.41 -6.22
N PRO A 137 -16.31 -0.56 -7.25
CA PRO A 137 -17.54 -0.43 -8.02
C PRO A 137 -18.07 -1.78 -8.51
N ASN A 138 -19.38 -1.99 -8.36
CA ASN A 138 -20.07 -3.23 -8.73
C ASN A 138 -19.68 -4.48 -7.91
N MET A 139 -19.08 -4.28 -6.73
CA MET A 139 -18.80 -5.34 -5.76
C MET A 139 -19.67 -5.16 -4.52
N GLU A 140 -20.26 -6.27 -4.06
CA GLU A 140 -20.91 -6.37 -2.77
C GLU A 140 -19.99 -7.11 -1.81
N VAL A 141 -19.69 -6.52 -0.66
CA VAL A 141 -18.83 -7.11 0.36
C VAL A 141 -19.57 -7.14 1.68
N ARG A 142 -19.56 -8.28 2.35
CA ARG A 142 -20.08 -8.40 3.71
C ARG A 142 -19.12 -9.23 4.59
N ILE A 143 -19.21 -9.01 5.88
CA ILE A 143 -18.54 -9.84 6.88
C ILE A 143 -19.60 -10.74 7.50
N ASP A 144 -19.43 -12.04 7.38
CA ASP A 144 -20.31 -13.03 8.02
C ASP A 144 -19.94 -13.12 9.51
N SER A 145 -20.63 -12.33 10.30
CA SER A 145 -20.39 -12.18 11.73
C SER A 145 -21.66 -11.72 12.44
N SER A 146 -21.80 -12.11 13.70
CA SER A 146 -22.92 -11.65 14.56
C SER A 146 -22.88 -10.14 14.82
N ASP A 147 -21.70 -9.53 14.82
CA ASP A 147 -21.47 -8.07 14.90
C ASP A 147 -20.18 -7.74 14.12
N PRO A 148 -20.30 -7.41 12.84
CA PRO A 148 -19.13 -7.11 11.98
C PRO A 148 -18.26 -5.96 12.49
N SER A 149 -18.78 -5.12 13.38
CA SER A 149 -18.02 -4.00 13.95
C SER A 149 -17.11 -4.41 15.11
N LYS A 150 -17.31 -5.59 15.71
CA LYS A 150 -16.61 -6.04 16.91
C LYS A 150 -16.09 -7.46 16.85
N VAL A 151 -16.76 -8.32 16.07
CA VAL A 151 -16.45 -9.75 15.99
C VAL A 151 -15.92 -10.05 14.59
N PRO A 152 -14.70 -10.58 14.47
CA PRO A 152 -14.17 -11.05 13.19
C PRO A 152 -15.09 -12.11 12.56
N GLY A 153 -15.18 -12.08 11.24
CA GLY A 153 -15.96 -13.05 10.47
C GLY A 153 -15.36 -13.29 9.10
N GLU A 154 -15.97 -14.18 8.34
CA GLU A 154 -15.58 -14.47 6.97
C GLU A 154 -15.94 -13.30 6.05
N ILE A 155 -15.02 -12.94 5.17
CA ILE A 155 -15.28 -11.92 4.13
C ILE A 155 -15.97 -12.62 2.97
N GLN A 156 -17.20 -12.21 2.71
CA GLN A 156 -18.00 -12.72 1.60
C GLN A 156 -18.14 -11.66 0.53
N VAL A 157 -17.91 -12.07 -0.72
CA VAL A 157 -17.84 -11.16 -1.86
C VAL A 157 -18.77 -11.65 -2.97
N LYS A 158 -19.50 -10.71 -3.59
CA LYS A 158 -20.31 -10.97 -4.77
C LYS A 158 -20.07 -9.86 -5.79
N GLY A 159 -19.94 -10.24 -7.05
CA GLY A 159 -19.73 -9.29 -8.16
C GLY A 159 -19.37 -9.98 -9.46
N ALA A 160 -19.38 -9.22 -10.54
CA ALA A 160 -19.10 -9.75 -11.89
C ALA A 160 -17.66 -10.24 -12.10
N ILE A 161 -16.74 -9.83 -11.23
CA ILE A 161 -15.33 -10.23 -11.30
C ILE A 161 -14.99 -11.50 -10.50
N VAL A 162 -15.96 -12.05 -9.76
CA VAL A 162 -15.77 -13.32 -9.07
C VAL A 162 -15.71 -14.44 -10.11
N VAL A 163 -14.65 -15.26 -10.05
CA VAL A 163 -14.45 -16.37 -11.00
C VAL A 163 -15.57 -17.42 -10.87
N LEU A 164 -15.82 -18.15 -11.95
CA LEU A 164 -16.84 -19.21 -11.97
C LEU A 164 -16.40 -20.47 -11.23
N GLY A 165 -15.10 -20.61 -10.96
CA GLY A 165 -14.53 -21.77 -10.29
C GLY A 165 -13.11 -22.06 -10.75
N TYR A 166 -12.56 -23.17 -10.26
CA TYR A 166 -11.21 -23.62 -10.60
C TYR A 166 -11.22 -24.60 -11.78
N TYR A 167 -10.35 -24.38 -12.75
CA TYR A 167 -10.28 -25.20 -13.95
C TYR A 167 -9.98 -26.67 -13.61
N LYS A 168 -10.88 -27.57 -14.03
CA LYS A 168 -10.81 -29.04 -13.77
C LYS A 168 -10.69 -29.42 -12.28
N ASN A 169 -11.17 -28.58 -11.38
CA ASN A 169 -11.16 -28.84 -9.94
C ASN A 169 -12.49 -28.41 -9.32
N GLY A 170 -13.53 -29.20 -9.56
CA GLY A 170 -14.88 -28.94 -9.05
C GLY A 170 -14.98 -29.01 -7.53
N ASP A 171 -14.15 -29.86 -6.90
CA ASP A 171 -14.17 -30.05 -5.44
C ASP A 171 -13.63 -28.81 -4.70
N ALA A 172 -12.82 -28.00 -5.37
CA ALA A 172 -12.31 -26.75 -4.82
C ALA A 172 -13.15 -25.51 -5.21
N THR A 173 -14.17 -25.70 -6.06
CA THR A 173 -15.09 -24.66 -6.53
C THR A 173 -16.32 -24.58 -5.64
#